data_e934fb04cbd6bf25923a6a08e52b1b2d
#
_entry.id   e934fb04cbd6bf25923a6a08e52b1b2d
#
_cell.length_a   1.000
_cell.length_b   1.000
_cell.length_c   1.000
_cell.angle_alpha   90.00
_cell.angle_beta   90.00
_cell.angle_gamma   90.00
#
_symmetry.space_group_name_H-M   'P 1'
#
loop_
_entity.id
_entity.type
_entity.pdbx_description
1 polymer ?
#
loop_
_entity_poly.entity_id
_entity_poly.type
_entity_poly.pdbx_seq_one_letter_code
_entity_poly.pdbx_strand_id
1 'polypeptide(L)'
;HYEQAIELKPDYAQAHLNLAFALLLTENFKRGLQEYEWRPRLKRLTSDTDLEPMWDGSPLNGKSILVYTEQGVGDSIQFVRYLPMIKAQGGNVIFECQKSLLRLLKNCTGIDKIVERTSDTVPDVQLDFHIPLLSLPGLFGTNPDSIPQNQSYIRPDPVLTSQWRTKFEHDNNLKIGIVWAGNPEHINDRNRSCTLNDFAHLTSIQGLTLYSLQQELTSSKTNNDPEDFNIVNLGNEFNDFADTASVIDNLDMVITVDTAVAHLAGAIGKPVWTLLPFVPDWRWMLNREDSLWYPSMRLFRQAQLNDWAGVFNQVKKALFQEIDNLNILSGKPAQCETKHLT
;
A
#
# COMPACT_ATOMS: atom_id res chain seq x y z
N HIS A 1 19.72 -16.16 -16.29
CA HIS A 1 20.50 -16.58 -15.10
C HIS A 1 19.64 -17.29 -14.06
N TYR A 2 18.47 -16.76 -13.64
CA TYR A 2 17.62 -17.43 -12.64
C TYR A 2 17.09 -18.77 -13.19
N GLU A 3 16.67 -18.84 -14.46
CA GLU A 3 16.25 -20.07 -15.11
C GLU A 3 17.36 -21.12 -15.15
N GLN A 4 18.58 -20.71 -15.48
CA GLN A 4 19.75 -21.59 -15.44
C GLN A 4 20.04 -22.13 -14.03
N ALA A 5 19.87 -21.27 -13.00
CA ALA A 5 20.03 -21.71 -11.61
C ALA A 5 18.96 -22.74 -11.20
N ILE A 6 17.72 -22.57 -11.68
CA ILE A 6 16.61 -23.50 -11.45
C ILE A 6 16.82 -24.80 -12.23
N GLU A 7 17.32 -24.75 -13.46
CA GLU A 7 17.68 -25.97 -14.21
C GLU A 7 18.74 -26.80 -13.48
N LEU A 8 19.75 -26.15 -12.89
CA LEU A 8 20.80 -26.84 -12.11
C LEU A 8 20.31 -27.31 -10.74
N LYS A 9 19.38 -26.59 -10.13
CA LYS A 9 18.81 -26.91 -8.83
C LYS A 9 17.31 -26.55 -8.81
N PRO A 10 16.42 -27.51 -9.18
CA PRO A 10 14.98 -27.26 -9.33
C PRO A 10 14.24 -26.86 -8.03
N ASP A 11 14.81 -27.11 -6.87
CA ASP A 11 14.29 -26.77 -5.56
C ASP A 11 14.90 -25.48 -4.96
N TYR A 12 15.60 -24.68 -5.79
CA TYR A 12 16.25 -23.45 -5.33
C TYR A 12 15.24 -22.30 -5.17
N ALA A 13 14.53 -22.28 -4.03
CA ALA A 13 13.45 -21.35 -3.73
C ALA A 13 13.83 -19.86 -3.96
N GLN A 14 15.06 -19.45 -3.63
CA GLN A 14 15.51 -18.06 -3.85
C GLN A 14 15.60 -17.69 -5.34
N ALA A 15 16.01 -18.63 -6.20
CA ALA A 15 16.07 -18.39 -7.65
C ALA A 15 14.66 -18.26 -8.23
N HIS A 16 13.73 -19.10 -7.80
CA HIS A 16 12.31 -19.02 -8.14
C HIS A 16 11.70 -17.67 -7.73
N LEU A 17 11.93 -17.26 -6.48
CA LEU A 17 11.40 -15.99 -5.96
C LEU A 17 11.96 -14.77 -6.73
N ASN A 18 13.27 -14.76 -7.02
CA ASN A 18 13.87 -13.69 -7.79
C ASN A 18 13.37 -13.68 -9.24
N LEU A 19 13.13 -14.84 -9.83
CA LEU A 19 12.48 -14.98 -11.14
C LEU A 19 11.05 -14.46 -11.10
N ALA A 20 10.29 -14.78 -10.04
CA ALA A 20 8.93 -14.27 -9.84
C ALA A 20 8.90 -12.74 -9.87
N PHE A 21 9.77 -12.08 -9.10
CA PHE A 21 9.85 -10.62 -9.08
C PHE A 21 10.16 -10.03 -10.46
N ALA A 22 11.11 -10.61 -11.19
CA ALA A 22 11.46 -10.15 -12.54
C ALA A 22 10.29 -10.32 -13.52
N LEU A 23 9.58 -11.45 -13.45
CA LEU A 23 8.43 -11.76 -14.31
C LEU A 23 7.25 -10.84 -14.00
N LEU A 24 6.91 -10.64 -12.72
CA LEU A 24 5.83 -9.77 -12.29
C LEU A 24 6.11 -8.31 -12.63
N LEU A 25 7.36 -7.85 -12.44
CA LEU A 25 7.80 -6.50 -12.80
C LEU A 25 7.64 -6.22 -14.29
N THR A 26 7.75 -7.25 -15.14
CA THR A 26 7.59 -7.20 -16.60
C THR A 26 6.22 -7.68 -17.08
N GLU A 27 5.22 -7.66 -16.21
CA GLU A 27 3.81 -7.99 -16.48
C GLU A 27 3.54 -9.45 -16.89
N ASN A 28 4.50 -10.34 -16.73
CA ASN A 28 4.28 -11.78 -16.92
C ASN A 28 3.65 -12.41 -15.67
N PHE A 29 2.40 -12.07 -15.40
CA PHE A 29 1.68 -12.46 -14.19
C PHE A 29 1.52 -13.97 -14.06
N LYS A 30 1.14 -14.65 -15.14
CA LYS A 30 0.85 -16.09 -15.10
C LYS A 30 2.03 -16.89 -14.54
N ARG A 31 3.21 -16.74 -15.14
CA ARG A 31 4.41 -17.44 -14.68
C ARG A 31 4.94 -16.82 -13.39
N GLY A 32 4.92 -15.49 -13.29
CA GLY A 32 5.42 -14.78 -12.11
C GLY A 32 4.69 -15.18 -10.83
N LEU A 33 3.36 -15.32 -10.84
CA LEU A 33 2.58 -15.77 -9.70
C LEU A 33 2.81 -17.25 -9.36
N GLN A 34 3.07 -18.11 -10.37
CA GLN A 34 3.47 -19.50 -10.14
C GLN A 34 4.82 -19.59 -9.41
N GLU A 35 5.81 -18.84 -9.90
CA GLU A 35 7.15 -18.78 -9.27
C GLU A 35 7.09 -18.12 -7.88
N TYR A 36 6.13 -17.22 -7.65
CA TYR A 36 5.96 -16.53 -6.36
C TYR A 36 5.50 -17.48 -5.25
N GLU A 37 4.93 -18.64 -5.55
CA GLU A 37 4.55 -19.67 -4.56
C GLU A 37 5.77 -20.33 -3.88
N TRP A 38 6.99 -20.10 -4.39
CA TRP A 38 8.23 -20.52 -3.74
C TRP A 38 8.67 -19.59 -2.59
N ARG A 39 7.95 -18.48 -2.33
CA ARG A 39 8.24 -17.59 -1.20
C ARG A 39 8.16 -18.34 0.12
N PRO A 40 9.01 -17.98 1.11
CA PRO A 40 8.98 -18.65 2.40
C PRO A 40 7.59 -18.55 3.01
N ARG A 41 6.92 -19.68 3.16
CA ARG A 41 5.69 -19.77 3.93
C ARG A 41 6.03 -19.65 5.40
N LEU A 42 5.18 -19.00 6.18
CA LEU A 42 5.42 -18.89 7.61
C LEU A 42 5.55 -20.30 8.22
N LYS A 43 6.67 -20.55 8.92
CA LYS A 43 6.90 -21.80 9.68
C LYS A 43 5.79 -22.14 10.68
N ARG A 44 4.91 -21.19 10.95
CA ARG A 44 3.80 -21.27 11.88
C ARG A 44 2.83 -22.42 11.64
N LEU A 45 2.75 -22.89 10.43
CA LEU A 45 1.87 -23.98 10.04
C LEU A 45 2.64 -25.28 9.78
N THR A 46 3.88 -25.40 10.25
CA THR A 46 4.74 -26.55 10.00
C THR A 46 4.89 -27.55 11.16
N SER A 47 3.88 -27.73 12.00
CA SER A 47 3.69 -29.07 12.54
C SER A 47 2.98 -29.86 11.45
N ASP A 48 3.72 -30.66 10.71
CA ASP A 48 3.32 -31.37 9.49
C ASP A 48 2.15 -32.39 9.65
N THR A 49 1.46 -32.38 10.78
CA THR A 49 0.52 -33.43 11.12
C THR A 49 -0.91 -32.99 11.45
N ASP A 50 -1.19 -31.68 11.64
CA ASP A 50 -2.49 -31.23 12.16
C ASP A 50 -3.13 -30.07 11.37
N LEU A 51 -2.71 -29.81 10.13
CA LEU A 51 -3.26 -28.72 9.34
C LEU A 51 -4.31 -29.21 8.36
N GLU A 52 -5.40 -28.45 8.32
CA GLU A 52 -6.39 -28.50 7.28
C GLU A 52 -5.74 -28.34 5.89
N PRO A 53 -6.27 -28.98 4.82
CA PRO A 53 -5.68 -28.89 3.50
C PRO A 53 -5.65 -27.45 2.98
N MET A 54 -4.61 -27.12 2.24
CA MET A 54 -4.55 -25.84 1.52
C MET A 54 -5.65 -25.82 0.45
N TRP A 55 -6.41 -24.72 0.41
CA TRP A 55 -7.51 -24.56 -0.55
C TRP A 55 -6.98 -24.47 -1.99
N ASP A 56 -7.60 -25.19 -2.88
CA ASP A 56 -7.25 -25.32 -4.30
C ASP A 56 -8.14 -24.48 -5.26
N GLY A 57 -9.06 -23.67 -4.72
CA GLY A 57 -10.01 -22.87 -5.51
C GLY A 57 -11.35 -23.55 -5.77
N SER A 58 -11.56 -24.79 -5.32
CA SER A 58 -12.83 -25.49 -5.46
C SER A 58 -13.97 -24.84 -4.67
N PRO A 59 -15.25 -25.06 -5.04
CA PRO A 59 -16.40 -24.52 -4.31
C PRO A 59 -16.38 -24.92 -2.84
N LEU A 60 -16.52 -23.94 -1.95
CA LEU A 60 -16.44 -24.15 -0.51
C LEU A 60 -17.74 -24.69 0.11
N ASN A 61 -18.91 -24.38 -0.49
CA ASN A 61 -20.20 -24.94 -0.09
C ASN A 61 -20.49 -24.83 1.43
N GLY A 62 -20.22 -23.66 2.02
CA GLY A 62 -20.45 -23.40 3.45
C GLY A 62 -19.27 -23.73 4.36
N LYS A 63 -18.20 -24.30 3.84
CA LYS A 63 -17.00 -24.64 4.61
C LYS A 63 -16.24 -23.39 5.07
N SER A 64 -15.52 -23.55 6.20
CA SER A 64 -14.72 -22.50 6.81
C SER A 64 -13.30 -22.49 6.25
N ILE A 65 -12.81 -21.33 5.86
CA ILE A 65 -11.45 -21.14 5.36
C ILE A 65 -10.70 -20.07 6.15
N LEU A 66 -9.50 -20.41 6.61
CA LEU A 66 -8.56 -19.45 7.18
C LEU A 66 -7.75 -18.79 6.04
N VAL A 67 -7.91 -17.49 5.87
CA VAL A 67 -7.01 -16.67 5.02
C VAL A 67 -6.08 -15.90 5.93
N TYR A 68 -4.78 -16.09 5.79
CA TYR A 68 -3.81 -15.48 6.70
C TYR A 68 -2.77 -14.62 5.99
N THR A 69 -2.35 -13.57 6.69
CA THR A 69 -1.31 -12.66 6.21
C THR A 69 0.09 -13.22 6.51
N GLU A 70 1.02 -13.05 5.59
CA GLU A 70 2.38 -13.61 5.70
C GLU A 70 3.50 -12.56 5.57
N GLN A 71 3.20 -11.40 5.01
CA GLN A 71 4.15 -10.32 4.75
C GLN A 71 3.74 -9.01 5.44
N GLY A 72 4.07 -7.87 4.83
CA GLY A 72 3.85 -6.56 5.39
C GLY A 72 2.38 -6.12 5.45
N VAL A 73 2.14 -5.04 6.17
CA VAL A 73 0.80 -4.43 6.28
C VAL A 73 0.28 -3.95 4.92
N GLY A 74 1.17 -3.41 4.08
CA GLY A 74 0.81 -2.99 2.71
C GLY A 74 0.28 -4.14 1.85
N ASP A 75 0.89 -5.33 1.97
CA ASP A 75 0.43 -6.54 1.29
C ASP A 75 -0.97 -6.96 1.75
N SER A 76 -1.21 -6.89 3.04
CA SER A 76 -2.52 -7.20 3.62
C SER A 76 -3.59 -6.25 3.09
N ILE A 77 -3.31 -4.94 3.07
CA ILE A 77 -4.21 -3.91 2.54
C ILE A 77 -4.45 -4.14 1.04
N GLN A 78 -3.42 -4.45 0.27
CA GLN A 78 -3.56 -4.65 -1.17
C GLN A 78 -4.41 -5.88 -1.50
N PHE A 79 -4.11 -7.03 -0.89
CA PHE A 79 -4.67 -8.32 -1.31
C PHE A 79 -5.97 -8.71 -0.61
N VAL A 80 -6.40 -7.99 0.43
CA VAL A 80 -7.74 -8.18 1.03
C VAL A 80 -8.88 -8.02 0.01
N ARG A 81 -8.64 -7.34 -1.12
CA ARG A 81 -9.56 -7.21 -2.25
C ARG A 81 -10.01 -8.53 -2.87
N TYR A 82 -9.28 -9.63 -2.65
CA TYR A 82 -9.62 -10.96 -3.14
C TYR A 82 -10.61 -11.72 -2.25
N LEU A 83 -10.81 -11.30 -0.99
CA LEU A 83 -11.70 -12.03 -0.06
C LEU A 83 -13.16 -12.15 -0.55
N PRO A 84 -13.75 -11.13 -1.21
CA PRO A 84 -15.07 -11.28 -1.80
C PRO A 84 -15.17 -12.39 -2.84
N MET A 85 -14.07 -12.74 -3.53
CA MET A 85 -14.05 -13.84 -4.49
C MET A 85 -14.14 -15.20 -3.79
N ILE A 86 -13.56 -15.34 -2.60
CA ILE A 86 -13.70 -16.54 -1.75
C ILE A 86 -15.16 -16.66 -1.27
N LYS A 87 -15.76 -15.55 -0.85
CA LYS A 87 -17.20 -15.53 -0.48
C LYS A 87 -18.09 -15.97 -1.62
N ALA A 88 -17.78 -15.60 -2.85
CA ALA A 88 -18.51 -16.02 -4.04
C ALA A 88 -18.41 -17.54 -4.29
N GLN A 89 -17.37 -18.22 -3.75
CA GLN A 89 -17.27 -19.70 -3.74
C GLN A 89 -18.07 -20.34 -2.60
N GLY A 90 -18.85 -19.57 -1.84
CA GLY A 90 -19.69 -20.07 -0.74
C GLY A 90 -18.91 -20.32 0.56
N GLY A 91 -17.74 -19.74 0.75
CA GLY A 91 -16.93 -19.92 1.94
C GLY A 91 -17.37 -19.07 3.14
N ASN A 92 -17.11 -19.60 4.35
CA ASN A 92 -17.11 -18.82 5.60
C ASN A 92 -15.67 -18.36 5.87
N VAL A 93 -15.39 -17.07 5.63
CA VAL A 93 -14.02 -16.53 5.59
C VAL A 93 -13.59 -16.03 6.96
N ILE A 94 -12.59 -16.67 7.53
CA ILE A 94 -11.89 -16.23 8.73
C ILE A 94 -10.58 -15.59 8.28
N PHE A 95 -10.44 -14.29 8.53
CA PHE A 95 -9.27 -13.55 8.10
C PHE A 95 -8.34 -13.24 9.28
N GLU A 96 -7.11 -13.71 9.17
CA GLU A 96 -6.07 -13.46 10.16
C GLU A 96 -5.10 -12.38 9.67
N CYS A 97 -4.98 -11.30 10.44
CA CYS A 97 -4.11 -10.19 10.07
C CYS A 97 -3.39 -9.54 11.27
N GLN A 98 -2.48 -8.63 10.96
CA GLN A 98 -1.75 -7.86 11.95
C GLN A 98 -2.71 -7.04 12.82
N LYS A 99 -2.39 -6.89 14.11
CA LYS A 99 -3.15 -6.13 15.10
C LYS A 99 -3.55 -4.73 14.62
N SER A 100 -2.62 -4.04 13.96
CA SER A 100 -2.81 -2.68 13.45
C SER A 100 -3.88 -2.55 12.34
N LEU A 101 -4.35 -3.67 11.78
CA LEU A 101 -5.37 -3.72 10.73
C LEU A 101 -6.75 -4.16 11.22
N LEU A 102 -6.87 -4.69 12.43
CA LEU A 102 -8.13 -5.27 12.93
C LEU A 102 -9.29 -4.27 12.85
N ARG A 103 -9.08 -3.06 13.35
CA ARG A 103 -10.11 -2.02 13.40
C ARG A 103 -10.47 -1.52 12.00
N LEU A 104 -9.47 -1.37 11.11
CA LEU A 104 -9.64 -0.95 9.73
C LEU A 104 -10.46 -1.95 8.92
N LEU A 105 -10.15 -3.25 9.05
CA LEU A 105 -10.71 -4.30 8.20
C LEU A 105 -11.94 -5.00 8.80
N LYS A 106 -12.37 -4.61 10.00
CA LYS A 106 -13.50 -5.22 10.71
C LYS A 106 -14.77 -5.34 9.86
N ASN A 107 -15.04 -4.34 9.02
CA ASN A 107 -16.23 -4.28 8.17
C ASN A 107 -15.89 -4.46 6.69
N CYS A 108 -14.71 -5.00 6.37
CA CYS A 108 -14.31 -5.21 4.99
C CYS A 108 -15.13 -6.34 4.35
N THR A 109 -15.60 -6.11 3.14
CA THR A 109 -16.39 -7.08 2.39
C THR A 109 -15.60 -8.36 2.17
N GLY A 110 -16.25 -9.50 2.40
CA GLY A 110 -15.64 -10.82 2.22
C GLY A 110 -15.03 -11.41 3.49
N ILE A 111 -15.13 -10.74 4.64
CA ILE A 111 -14.68 -11.23 5.95
C ILE A 111 -15.92 -11.57 6.80
N ASP A 112 -16.03 -12.81 7.28
CA ASP A 112 -17.06 -13.20 8.25
C ASP A 112 -16.55 -13.07 9.68
N LYS A 113 -15.27 -13.40 9.90
CA LYS A 113 -14.59 -13.27 11.19
C LYS A 113 -13.17 -12.77 10.96
N ILE A 114 -12.78 -11.75 11.74
CA ILE A 114 -11.40 -11.26 11.75
C ILE A 114 -10.72 -11.70 13.05
N VAL A 115 -9.46 -12.13 12.97
CA VAL A 115 -8.66 -12.56 14.11
C VAL A 115 -7.27 -11.94 14.06
N GLU A 116 -6.72 -11.68 15.24
CA GLU A 116 -5.35 -11.15 15.35
C GLU A 116 -4.34 -12.25 15.04
N ARG A 117 -3.35 -11.91 14.20
CA ARG A 117 -2.18 -12.76 13.99
C ARG A 117 -1.26 -12.69 15.20
N THR A 118 -1.16 -13.80 15.92
CA THR A 118 -0.24 -14.00 17.04
C THR A 118 0.87 -14.97 16.65
N SER A 119 2.05 -14.89 17.28
CA SER A 119 3.22 -15.71 16.89
C SER A 119 3.02 -17.21 17.11
N ASP A 120 2.12 -17.61 18.04
CA ASP A 120 2.23 -18.92 18.69
C ASP A 120 0.93 -19.75 18.67
N THR A 121 -0.17 -19.24 18.15
CA THR A 121 -1.45 -19.97 18.19
C THR A 121 -2.20 -19.93 16.87
N VAL A 122 -2.68 -21.09 16.43
CA VAL A 122 -3.73 -21.20 15.41
C VAL A 122 -5.03 -20.68 16.05
N PRO A 123 -5.84 -19.87 15.36
CA PRO A 123 -7.12 -19.44 15.89
C PRO A 123 -7.95 -20.65 16.37
N ASP A 124 -8.53 -20.55 17.57
CA ASP A 124 -9.45 -21.58 18.09
C ASP A 124 -10.79 -21.49 17.34
N VAL A 125 -10.79 -22.02 16.12
CA VAL A 125 -11.95 -22.10 15.22
C VAL A 125 -11.84 -23.37 14.41
N GLN A 126 -12.98 -24.00 14.17
CA GLN A 126 -13.04 -25.15 13.27
C GLN A 126 -12.81 -24.68 11.83
N LEU A 127 -11.80 -25.23 11.19
CA LEU A 127 -11.39 -24.92 9.83
C LEU A 127 -11.56 -26.16 8.94
N ASP A 128 -11.89 -25.95 7.68
CA ASP A 128 -11.88 -26.98 6.65
C ASP A 128 -10.69 -26.79 5.68
N PHE A 129 -10.27 -25.53 5.52
CA PHE A 129 -9.18 -25.15 4.62
C PHE A 129 -8.38 -23.98 5.18
N HIS A 130 -7.19 -23.80 4.64
CA HIS A 130 -6.40 -22.58 4.82
C HIS A 130 -5.76 -22.13 3.51
N ILE A 131 -5.40 -20.81 3.42
CA ILE A 131 -4.64 -20.26 2.29
C ILE A 131 -3.88 -19.00 2.71
N PRO A 132 -2.61 -18.82 2.26
CA PRO A 132 -1.95 -17.54 2.38
C PRO A 132 -2.63 -16.48 1.51
N LEU A 133 -2.79 -15.28 2.04
CA LEU A 133 -3.43 -14.16 1.31
C LEU A 133 -2.78 -13.90 -0.05
N LEU A 134 -1.44 -13.96 -0.13
CA LEU A 134 -0.68 -13.66 -1.34
C LEU A 134 -0.70 -14.80 -2.38
N SER A 135 -1.32 -15.94 -2.09
CA SER A 135 -1.56 -16.99 -3.08
C SER A 135 -2.85 -16.78 -3.87
N LEU A 136 -3.77 -15.94 -3.39
CA LEU A 136 -5.06 -15.68 -4.04
C LEU A 136 -4.93 -15.14 -5.47
N PRO A 137 -4.02 -14.18 -5.78
CA PRO A 137 -3.86 -13.72 -7.16
C PRO A 137 -3.53 -14.85 -8.15
N GLY A 138 -2.63 -15.76 -7.76
CA GLY A 138 -2.26 -16.93 -8.57
C GLY A 138 -3.42 -17.91 -8.72
N LEU A 139 -4.10 -18.20 -7.62
CA LEU A 139 -5.25 -19.12 -7.59
C LEU A 139 -6.41 -18.64 -8.47
N PHE A 140 -6.70 -17.34 -8.44
CA PHE A 140 -7.74 -16.72 -9.28
C PHE A 140 -7.26 -16.35 -10.69
N GLY A 141 -6.05 -16.74 -11.08
CA GLY A 141 -5.53 -16.52 -12.43
C GLY A 141 -5.39 -15.05 -12.80
N THR A 142 -5.05 -14.20 -11.83
CA THR A 142 -4.92 -12.75 -12.02
C THR A 142 -3.89 -12.42 -13.10
N ASN A 143 -4.27 -11.50 -13.97
CA ASN A 143 -3.43 -10.90 -15.00
C ASN A 143 -3.69 -9.37 -15.01
N PRO A 144 -2.95 -8.56 -15.78
CA PRO A 144 -3.13 -7.12 -15.82
C PRO A 144 -4.56 -6.65 -16.07
N ASP A 145 -5.35 -7.38 -16.87
CA ASP A 145 -6.71 -7.01 -17.25
C ASP A 145 -7.76 -7.53 -16.27
N SER A 146 -7.41 -8.48 -15.40
CA SER A 146 -8.34 -9.15 -14.46
C SER A 146 -8.08 -8.85 -12.99
N ILE A 147 -7.22 -7.88 -12.67
CA ILE A 147 -7.08 -7.38 -11.30
C ILE A 147 -8.44 -6.91 -10.81
N PRO A 148 -8.93 -7.36 -9.63
CA PRO A 148 -10.19 -6.89 -9.09
C PRO A 148 -10.18 -5.36 -8.92
N GLN A 149 -10.81 -4.65 -9.87
CA GLN A 149 -10.84 -3.19 -9.92
C GLN A 149 -12.10 -2.66 -9.21
N ASN A 150 -12.04 -2.58 -7.88
CA ASN A 150 -12.97 -1.74 -7.14
C ASN A 150 -12.30 -0.39 -6.91
N GLN A 151 -12.98 0.70 -7.26
CA GLN A 151 -12.47 2.07 -7.02
C GLN A 151 -12.15 2.31 -5.54
N SER A 152 -12.91 1.66 -4.63
CA SER A 152 -12.67 1.65 -3.20
C SER A 152 -13.17 0.32 -2.63
N TYR A 153 -12.31 -0.40 -1.93
CA TYR A 153 -12.67 -1.67 -1.27
C TYR A 153 -12.39 -1.65 0.24
N ILE A 154 -11.75 -0.61 0.74
CA ILE A 154 -11.64 -0.30 2.17
C ILE A 154 -12.37 1.01 2.43
N ARG A 155 -13.27 1.01 3.42
CA ARG A 155 -14.03 2.18 3.82
C ARG A 155 -13.60 2.62 5.21
N PRO A 156 -13.13 3.86 5.38
CA PRO A 156 -12.86 4.43 6.69
C PRO A 156 -14.12 4.42 7.58
N ASP A 157 -13.93 4.34 8.88
CA ASP A 157 -15.02 4.44 9.84
C ASP A 157 -15.58 5.87 9.84
N PRO A 158 -16.89 6.09 9.53
CA PRO A 158 -17.46 7.42 9.39
C PRO A 158 -17.47 8.22 10.70
N VAL A 159 -17.55 7.54 11.85
CA VAL A 159 -17.51 8.20 13.16
C VAL A 159 -16.11 8.71 13.43
N LEU A 160 -15.11 7.86 13.22
CA LEU A 160 -13.71 8.23 13.39
C LEU A 160 -13.29 9.31 12.37
N THR A 161 -13.72 9.21 11.11
CA THR A 161 -13.49 10.23 10.08
C THR A 161 -14.07 11.60 10.50
N SER A 162 -15.28 11.60 11.09
CA SER A 162 -15.89 12.83 11.60
C SER A 162 -15.12 13.44 12.78
N GLN A 163 -14.57 12.60 13.67
CA GLN A 163 -13.73 13.07 14.77
C GLN A 163 -12.45 13.74 14.26
N TRP A 164 -11.77 13.12 13.29
CA TRP A 164 -10.56 13.67 12.68
C TRP A 164 -10.82 14.94 11.87
N ARG A 165 -12.04 15.13 11.32
CA ARG A 165 -12.41 16.31 10.51
C ARG A 165 -12.15 17.62 11.21
N THR A 166 -12.32 17.68 12.55
CA THR A 166 -12.08 18.89 13.34
C THR A 166 -10.67 19.46 13.21
N LYS A 167 -9.69 18.61 12.90
CA LYS A 167 -8.30 19.04 12.66
C LYS A 167 -8.14 19.85 11.36
N PHE A 168 -9.12 19.81 10.46
CA PHE A 168 -9.05 20.37 9.10
C PHE A 168 -10.02 21.52 8.88
N GLU A 169 -10.94 21.81 9.82
CA GLU A 169 -12.08 22.73 9.65
C GLU A 169 -11.67 24.15 9.29
N HIS A 170 -10.50 24.59 9.71
CA HIS A 170 -10.00 25.96 9.48
C HIS A 170 -8.97 26.05 8.35
N ASP A 171 -8.67 24.93 7.70
CA ASP A 171 -7.73 24.90 6.56
C ASP A 171 -8.48 24.91 5.24
N ASN A 172 -8.36 26.02 4.51
CA ASN A 172 -8.98 26.22 3.20
C ASN A 172 -8.02 25.89 2.03
N ASN A 173 -6.81 25.44 2.33
CA ASN A 173 -5.81 25.05 1.34
C ASN A 173 -6.07 23.64 0.81
N LEU A 174 -5.37 23.27 -0.23
CA LEU A 174 -5.25 21.90 -0.70
C LEU A 174 -4.50 21.08 0.38
N LYS A 175 -5.18 20.10 0.98
CA LYS A 175 -4.66 19.28 2.10
C LYS A 175 -3.99 18.03 1.57
N ILE A 176 -2.67 17.96 1.75
CA ILE A 176 -1.86 16.87 1.23
C ILE A 176 -1.23 16.08 2.39
N GLY A 177 -1.57 14.80 2.49
CA GLY A 177 -0.88 13.88 3.41
C GLY A 177 0.47 13.44 2.84
N ILE A 178 1.52 13.43 3.66
CA ILE A 178 2.86 13.03 3.21
C ILE A 178 3.45 11.91 4.06
N VAL A 179 4.18 10.99 3.39
CA VAL A 179 5.00 9.95 4.02
C VAL A 179 6.31 9.82 3.24
N TRP A 180 7.44 9.96 3.94
CA TRP A 180 8.77 9.97 3.29
C TRP A 180 9.58 8.70 3.51
N ALA A 181 9.21 7.86 4.49
CA ALA A 181 9.98 6.67 4.83
C ALA A 181 9.06 5.49 5.17
N GLY A 182 9.54 4.29 4.86
CA GLY A 182 8.90 3.03 5.21
C GLY A 182 9.38 2.47 6.54
N ASN A 183 9.16 1.15 6.75
CA ASN A 183 9.74 0.44 7.89
C ASN A 183 11.26 0.27 7.66
N PRO A 184 12.11 0.77 8.55
CA PRO A 184 13.57 0.68 8.42
C PRO A 184 14.11 -0.77 8.47
N GLU A 185 13.34 -1.71 9.00
CA GLU A 185 13.70 -3.14 8.97
C GLU A 185 13.49 -3.80 7.61
N HIS A 186 12.82 -3.11 6.69
CA HIS A 186 12.61 -3.64 5.35
C HIS A 186 13.90 -3.61 4.55
N ILE A 187 14.28 -4.75 3.93
CA ILE A 187 15.56 -4.93 3.24
C ILE A 187 15.85 -3.85 2.17
N ASN A 188 14.82 -3.30 1.53
CA ASN A 188 14.92 -2.28 0.49
C ASN A 188 14.56 -0.87 0.99
N ASP A 189 14.43 -0.64 2.30
CA ASP A 189 13.95 0.64 2.81
C ASP A 189 14.86 1.81 2.43
N ARG A 190 16.17 1.62 2.49
CA ARG A 190 17.17 2.62 2.11
C ARG A 190 16.99 3.14 0.66
N ASN A 191 16.51 2.31 -0.26
CA ASN A 191 16.38 2.70 -1.66
C ASN A 191 15.02 3.36 -1.94
N ARG A 192 13.95 2.95 -1.23
CA ARG A 192 12.58 3.42 -1.45
C ARG A 192 12.19 4.63 -0.60
N SER A 193 12.91 4.90 0.47
CA SER A 193 12.67 6.03 1.36
C SER A 193 13.46 7.26 0.92
N CYS A 194 12.87 8.45 1.09
CA CYS A 194 13.52 9.74 0.95
C CYS A 194 13.61 10.43 2.32
N THR A 195 13.83 11.72 2.37
CA THR A 195 13.92 12.48 3.61
C THR A 195 12.83 13.53 3.72
N LEU A 196 12.53 13.99 4.93
CA LEU A 196 11.62 15.12 5.14
C LEU A 196 12.10 16.40 4.42
N ASN A 197 13.41 16.60 4.32
CA ASN A 197 14.00 17.72 3.59
C ASN A 197 13.60 17.74 2.10
N ASP A 198 13.41 16.58 1.49
CA ASP A 198 12.96 16.50 0.09
C ASP A 198 11.55 17.08 -0.07
N PHE A 199 10.67 16.91 0.95
CA PHE A 199 9.33 17.50 0.98
C PHE A 199 9.33 18.99 1.33
N ALA A 200 10.32 19.48 2.04
CA ALA A 200 10.39 20.88 2.46
C ALA A 200 10.28 21.89 1.30
N HIS A 201 10.74 21.49 0.11
CA HIS A 201 10.61 22.34 -1.09
C HIS A 201 9.16 22.55 -1.54
N LEU A 202 8.22 21.72 -1.11
CA LEU A 202 6.80 21.84 -1.43
C LEU A 202 6.09 22.84 -0.51
N THR A 203 6.59 23.08 0.70
CA THR A 203 5.95 23.97 1.67
C THR A 203 5.92 25.44 1.22
N SER A 204 6.78 25.82 0.28
CA SER A 204 6.80 27.16 -0.32
C SER A 204 5.69 27.42 -1.34
N ILE A 205 4.95 26.36 -1.75
CA ILE A 205 3.85 26.47 -2.70
C ILE A 205 2.62 27.05 -1.98
N GLN A 206 2.12 28.19 -2.46
CA GLN A 206 0.95 28.83 -1.88
C GLN A 206 -0.32 28.01 -2.18
N GLY A 207 -1.25 28.00 -1.22
CA GLY A 207 -2.54 27.33 -1.38
C GLY A 207 -2.52 25.82 -1.08
N LEU A 208 -1.43 25.29 -0.53
CA LEU A 208 -1.39 23.92 0.00
C LEU A 208 -0.95 23.87 1.46
N THR A 209 -1.41 22.85 2.17
CA THR A 209 -0.96 22.48 3.52
C THR A 209 -0.51 21.03 3.51
N LEU A 210 0.69 20.79 4.02
CA LEU A 210 1.23 19.44 4.18
C LEU A 210 0.94 18.91 5.58
N TYR A 211 0.45 17.66 5.62
CA TYR A 211 0.15 16.90 6.84
C TYR A 211 1.02 15.66 6.89
N SER A 212 1.90 15.57 7.87
CA SER A 212 2.70 14.35 8.09
C SER A 212 1.81 13.21 8.60
N LEU A 213 1.76 12.12 7.84
CA LEU A 213 1.17 10.85 8.23
C LEU A 213 2.25 9.86 8.71
N GLN A 214 3.50 10.30 8.76
CA GLN A 214 4.63 9.48 9.17
C GLN A 214 4.54 9.18 10.66
N GLN A 215 4.47 7.88 11.02
CA GLN A 215 4.66 7.47 12.40
C GLN A 215 6.16 7.45 12.71
N GLU A 216 6.56 8.11 13.78
CA GLU A 216 7.93 7.99 14.29
C GLU A 216 8.10 6.63 14.94
N LEU A 217 8.93 5.79 14.33
CA LEU A 217 9.49 4.65 15.03
C LEU A 217 10.49 5.19 16.06
N THR A 218 10.31 4.86 17.31
CA THR A 218 11.06 5.34 18.50
C THR A 218 12.59 5.26 18.38
N SER A 219 13.12 4.65 17.35
CA SER A 219 14.56 4.48 17.10
C SER A 219 15.18 5.47 16.10
N SER A 220 14.37 6.22 15.34
CA SER A 220 14.87 7.18 14.36
C SER A 220 14.52 8.61 14.76
N LYS A 221 15.24 9.15 15.74
CA LYS A 221 15.31 10.61 15.90
C LYS A 221 16.05 11.18 14.67
N THR A 222 15.33 11.45 13.60
CA THR A 222 15.83 12.36 12.56
C THR A 222 15.90 13.72 13.18
N ASN A 223 17.00 14.44 12.95
CA ASN A 223 17.25 15.77 13.53
C ASN A 223 16.30 16.88 13.02
N ASN A 224 15.24 16.52 12.27
CA ASN A 224 14.32 17.46 11.65
C ASN A 224 12.88 17.09 12.03
N ASP A 225 12.24 17.95 12.80
CA ASP A 225 10.81 17.85 13.14
C ASP A 225 9.99 18.41 11.96
N PRO A 226 8.85 17.77 11.58
CA PRO A 226 7.92 18.33 10.61
C PRO A 226 7.53 19.80 10.88
N GLU A 227 7.41 20.18 12.14
CA GLU A 227 7.08 21.55 12.56
C GLU A 227 8.15 22.58 12.12
N ASP A 228 9.42 22.21 12.04
CA ASP A 228 10.51 23.05 11.54
C ASP A 228 10.30 23.47 10.08
N PHE A 229 9.47 22.74 9.34
CA PHE A 229 9.14 22.95 7.93
C PHE A 229 7.71 23.46 7.69
N ASN A 230 6.97 23.90 8.72
CA ASN A 230 5.54 24.23 8.58
C ASN A 230 4.67 23.05 8.10
N ILE A 231 4.98 21.84 8.51
CA ILE A 231 4.22 20.62 8.22
C ILE A 231 3.47 20.22 9.47
N VAL A 232 2.16 20.05 9.37
CA VAL A 232 1.31 19.63 10.50
C VAL A 232 1.55 18.15 10.80
N ASN A 233 2.04 17.82 11.99
CA ASN A 233 2.34 16.45 12.37
C ASN A 233 1.10 15.75 12.96
N LEU A 234 0.56 14.75 12.26
CA LEU A 234 -0.55 13.91 12.73
C LEU A 234 -0.13 12.47 13.02
N GLY A 235 1.01 12.03 12.49
CA GLY A 235 1.45 10.62 12.56
C GLY A 235 1.60 10.10 13.99
N ASN A 236 1.99 10.97 14.93
CA ASN A 236 2.18 10.60 16.33
C ASN A 236 0.85 10.45 17.11
N GLU A 237 -0.27 10.88 16.55
CA GLU A 237 -1.60 10.74 17.16
C GLU A 237 -2.31 9.44 16.73
N PHE A 238 -1.76 8.68 15.77
CA PHE A 238 -2.40 7.46 15.26
C PHE A 238 -2.20 6.27 16.19
N ASN A 239 -3.29 5.58 16.51
CA ASN A 239 -3.25 4.32 17.25
C ASN A 239 -3.03 3.12 16.31
N ASP A 240 -3.63 3.16 15.11
CA ASP A 240 -3.57 2.11 14.10
C ASP A 240 -3.96 2.64 12.70
N PHE A 241 -4.06 1.74 11.72
CA PHE A 241 -4.41 2.10 10.34
C PHE A 241 -5.85 2.58 10.16
N ALA A 242 -6.75 2.41 11.14
CA ALA A 242 -8.09 3.01 11.06
C ALA A 242 -8.04 4.53 11.27
N ASP A 243 -7.14 5.02 12.15
CA ASP A 243 -6.88 6.46 12.29
C ASP A 243 -6.26 7.02 11.00
N THR A 244 -5.24 6.35 10.47
CA THR A 244 -4.60 6.74 9.20
C THR A 244 -5.62 6.82 8.06
N ALA A 245 -6.50 5.83 7.94
CA ALA A 245 -7.56 5.80 6.92
C ALA A 245 -8.54 6.98 7.07
N SER A 246 -8.93 7.27 8.31
CA SER A 246 -9.89 8.34 8.63
C SER A 246 -9.29 9.73 8.37
N VAL A 247 -7.99 9.90 8.62
CA VAL A 247 -7.27 11.12 8.24
C VAL A 247 -7.16 11.24 6.73
N ILE A 248 -6.75 10.18 6.02
CA ILE A 248 -6.66 10.18 4.55
C ILE A 248 -8.02 10.55 3.92
N ASP A 249 -9.14 10.12 4.49
CA ASP A 249 -10.47 10.45 4.00
C ASP A 249 -10.79 11.95 4.07
N ASN A 250 -10.21 12.67 5.04
CA ASN A 250 -10.34 14.12 5.20
C ASN A 250 -9.33 14.95 4.37
N LEU A 251 -8.34 14.32 3.76
CA LEU A 251 -7.37 14.98 2.89
C LEU A 251 -7.86 15.05 1.45
N ASP A 252 -7.28 15.93 0.66
CA ASP A 252 -7.57 16.02 -0.78
C ASP A 252 -6.75 14.99 -1.57
N MET A 253 -5.49 14.73 -1.16
CA MET A 253 -4.64 13.73 -1.75
C MET A 253 -3.51 13.28 -0.80
N VAL A 254 -2.79 12.25 -1.21
CA VAL A 254 -1.60 11.75 -0.50
C VAL A 254 -0.40 11.73 -1.44
N ILE A 255 0.78 12.13 -0.96
CA ILE A 255 2.07 11.96 -1.65
C ILE A 255 2.96 11.13 -0.73
N THR A 256 3.36 9.96 -1.18
CA THR A 256 4.07 9.01 -0.33
C THR A 256 5.11 8.22 -1.12
N VAL A 257 6.21 7.83 -0.48
CA VAL A 257 7.06 6.77 -1.02
C VAL A 257 6.33 5.43 -0.97
N ASP A 258 6.90 4.36 -1.53
CA ASP A 258 6.33 3.01 -1.54
C ASP A 258 6.17 2.44 -0.12
N THR A 259 5.01 2.67 0.48
CA THR A 259 4.68 2.27 1.86
C THR A 259 3.26 1.72 1.97
N ALA A 260 2.89 1.20 3.16
CA ALA A 260 1.52 0.78 3.46
C ALA A 260 0.49 1.91 3.27
N VAL A 261 0.90 3.17 3.43
CA VAL A 261 0.02 4.34 3.22
C VAL A 261 -0.33 4.53 1.75
N ALA A 262 0.59 4.23 0.81
CA ALA A 262 0.29 4.23 -0.63
C ALA A 262 -0.83 3.25 -0.95
N HIS A 263 -0.72 2.03 -0.42
CA HIS A 263 -1.74 0.98 -0.59
C HIS A 263 -3.07 1.37 0.07
N LEU A 264 -3.03 1.98 1.26
CA LEU A 264 -4.23 2.40 1.98
C LEU A 264 -4.97 3.52 1.24
N ALA A 265 -4.25 4.56 0.81
CA ALA A 265 -4.86 5.65 0.04
C ALA A 265 -5.49 5.15 -1.25
N GLY A 266 -4.80 4.26 -1.99
CA GLY A 266 -5.34 3.61 -3.18
C GLY A 266 -6.54 2.70 -2.89
N ALA A 267 -6.55 1.96 -1.77
CA ALA A 267 -7.64 1.09 -1.36
C ALA A 267 -8.92 1.87 -0.95
N ILE A 268 -8.75 3.07 -0.42
CA ILE A 268 -9.85 4.01 -0.11
C ILE A 268 -10.36 4.70 -1.39
N GLY A 269 -9.55 4.74 -2.45
CA GLY A 269 -9.85 5.47 -3.69
C GLY A 269 -9.45 6.95 -3.63
N LYS A 270 -8.63 7.34 -2.65
CA LYS A 270 -8.09 8.70 -2.54
C LYS A 270 -7.05 8.94 -3.63
N PRO A 271 -7.01 10.13 -4.27
CA PRO A 271 -5.89 10.51 -5.12
C PRO A 271 -4.57 10.32 -4.39
N VAL A 272 -3.67 9.54 -4.97
CA VAL A 272 -2.37 9.25 -4.37
C VAL A 272 -1.25 9.29 -5.39
N TRP A 273 -0.19 10.01 -5.06
CA TRP A 273 1.04 10.07 -5.82
C TRP A 273 2.11 9.26 -5.10
N THR A 274 2.55 8.18 -5.75
CA THR A 274 3.55 7.28 -5.19
C THR A 274 4.91 7.56 -5.81
N LEU A 275 5.86 7.89 -4.95
CA LEU A 275 7.24 8.21 -5.31
C LEU A 275 8.06 6.92 -5.29
N LEU A 276 8.68 6.58 -6.42
CA LEU A 276 9.30 5.29 -6.61
C LEU A 276 10.82 5.41 -6.83
N PRO A 277 11.61 4.49 -6.28
CA PRO A 277 13.01 4.37 -6.59
C PRO A 277 13.22 3.96 -8.05
N PHE A 278 14.47 4.05 -8.52
CA PHE A 278 14.85 3.63 -9.87
C PHE A 278 14.53 2.16 -10.14
N VAL A 279 14.70 1.28 -9.15
CA VAL A 279 14.27 -0.12 -9.19
C VAL A 279 13.07 -0.27 -8.25
N PRO A 280 11.83 -0.21 -8.77
CA PRO A 280 10.63 -0.28 -7.96
C PRO A 280 10.31 -1.72 -7.55
N ASP A 281 9.38 -1.87 -6.60
CA ASP A 281 8.71 -3.14 -6.36
C ASP A 281 7.91 -3.59 -7.60
N TRP A 282 7.76 -4.90 -7.78
CA TRP A 282 7.08 -5.50 -8.92
C TRP A 282 5.64 -5.01 -9.12
N ARG A 283 4.98 -4.58 -8.06
CA ARG A 283 3.60 -4.06 -8.08
C ARG A 283 3.45 -2.83 -8.96
N TRP A 284 4.52 -2.05 -9.02
CA TRP A 284 4.53 -0.78 -9.75
C TRP A 284 4.99 -0.91 -11.19
N MET A 285 5.48 -2.08 -11.60
CA MET A 285 5.95 -2.39 -12.96
C MET A 285 6.97 -1.38 -13.50
N LEU A 286 7.25 -1.46 -14.80
CA LEU A 286 8.17 -0.55 -15.48
C LEU A 286 7.41 0.38 -16.44
N ASN A 287 7.98 1.55 -16.72
CA ASN A 287 7.55 2.47 -17.80
C ASN A 287 6.06 2.91 -17.75
N ARG A 288 5.50 3.05 -16.53
CA ARG A 288 4.12 3.49 -16.33
C ARG A 288 4.07 4.67 -15.35
N GLU A 289 3.14 5.59 -15.59
CA GLU A 289 2.78 6.65 -14.64
C GLU A 289 1.48 6.36 -13.88
N ASP A 290 0.71 5.34 -14.30
CA ASP A 290 -0.50 4.84 -13.64
C ASP A 290 -0.23 3.54 -12.88
N SER A 291 -1.19 3.10 -12.07
CA SER A 291 -1.14 1.83 -11.35
C SER A 291 -2.27 0.91 -11.83
N LEU A 292 -1.94 -0.33 -12.19
CA LEU A 292 -2.94 -1.37 -12.45
C LEU A 292 -3.76 -1.75 -11.21
N TRP A 293 -3.17 -1.55 -10.03
CA TRP A 293 -3.80 -1.91 -8.75
C TRP A 293 -4.75 -0.85 -8.22
N TYR A 294 -4.50 0.43 -8.53
CA TYR A 294 -5.20 1.57 -7.94
C TYR A 294 -5.49 2.64 -8.98
N PRO A 295 -6.74 2.76 -9.48
CA PRO A 295 -7.09 3.75 -10.51
C PRO A 295 -6.84 5.21 -10.10
N SER A 296 -6.84 5.50 -8.78
CA SER A 296 -6.60 6.84 -8.22
C SER A 296 -5.11 7.19 -8.04
N MET A 297 -4.19 6.28 -8.44
CA MET A 297 -2.76 6.41 -8.16
C MET A 297 -1.99 6.88 -9.39
N ARG A 298 -1.09 7.86 -9.18
CA ARG A 298 -0.08 8.28 -10.13
C ARG A 298 1.32 7.97 -9.60
N LEU A 299 2.20 7.49 -10.47
CA LEU A 299 3.55 7.04 -10.14
C LEU A 299 4.59 8.05 -10.62
N PHE A 300 5.47 8.48 -9.71
CA PHE A 300 6.62 9.34 -9.99
C PHE A 300 7.89 8.54 -9.77
N ARG A 301 8.74 8.44 -10.77
CA ARG A 301 9.88 7.52 -10.76
C ARG A 301 11.21 8.26 -10.82
N GLN A 302 12.21 7.77 -10.09
CA GLN A 302 13.59 8.18 -10.29
C GLN A 302 14.04 7.83 -11.72
N ALA A 303 14.66 8.79 -12.41
CA ALA A 303 15.25 8.57 -13.72
C ALA A 303 16.60 7.84 -13.64
N GLN A 304 17.28 7.93 -12.50
CA GLN A 304 18.53 7.24 -12.17
C GLN A 304 18.58 6.97 -10.66
N LEU A 305 19.51 6.11 -10.25
CA LEU A 305 19.66 5.73 -8.85
C LEU A 305 19.82 6.96 -7.93
N ASN A 306 19.04 7.01 -6.85
CA ASN A 306 19.04 8.05 -5.82
C ASN A 306 18.66 9.46 -6.32
N ASP A 307 18.01 9.59 -7.47
CA ASP A 307 17.55 10.88 -8.01
C ASP A 307 16.20 11.31 -7.40
N TRP A 308 16.15 11.54 -6.11
CA TRP A 308 14.96 12.11 -5.46
C TRP A 308 14.69 13.54 -5.89
N ALA A 309 15.73 14.33 -6.14
CA ALA A 309 15.58 15.70 -6.62
C ALA A 309 14.82 15.78 -7.94
N GLY A 310 15.12 14.88 -8.90
CA GLY A 310 14.38 14.78 -10.15
C GLY A 310 12.91 14.39 -9.94
N VAL A 311 12.62 13.47 -9.01
CA VAL A 311 11.24 13.10 -8.64
C VAL A 311 10.48 14.29 -8.06
N PHE A 312 11.06 15.03 -7.09
CA PHE A 312 10.40 16.18 -6.48
C PHE A 312 10.19 17.34 -7.44
N ASN A 313 11.08 17.53 -8.44
CA ASN A 313 10.85 18.48 -9.52
C ASN A 313 9.63 18.12 -10.38
N GLN A 314 9.41 16.82 -10.69
CA GLN A 314 8.21 16.35 -11.38
C GLN A 314 6.95 16.55 -10.52
N VAL A 315 7.02 16.20 -9.24
CA VAL A 315 5.92 16.39 -8.27
C VAL A 315 5.54 17.87 -8.17
N LYS A 316 6.52 18.75 -8.00
CA LYS A 316 6.29 20.20 -7.91
C LYS A 316 5.58 20.75 -9.16
N LYS A 317 6.05 20.36 -10.35
CA LYS A 317 5.40 20.73 -11.63
C LYS A 317 3.96 20.25 -11.71
N ALA A 318 3.71 19.00 -11.29
CA ALA A 318 2.36 18.43 -11.30
C ALA A 318 1.44 19.13 -10.27
N LEU A 319 1.95 19.50 -9.08
CA LEU A 319 1.18 20.25 -8.08
C LEU A 319 0.75 21.62 -8.58
N PHE A 320 1.61 22.37 -9.28
CA PHE A 320 1.19 23.62 -9.89
C PHE A 320 0.05 23.42 -10.88
N GLN A 321 0.09 22.38 -11.71
CA GLN A 321 -0.99 22.06 -12.64
C GLN A 321 -2.31 21.73 -11.92
N GLU A 322 -2.26 20.96 -10.81
CA GLU A 322 -3.45 20.65 -10.00
C GLU A 322 -4.04 21.91 -9.35
N ILE A 323 -3.21 22.78 -8.79
CA ILE A 323 -3.67 24.04 -8.18
C ILE A 323 -4.29 24.96 -9.22
N ASP A 324 -3.69 25.09 -10.40
CA ASP A 324 -4.24 25.90 -11.49
C ASP A 324 -5.59 25.36 -11.96
N ASN A 325 -5.73 24.03 -12.10
CA ASN A 325 -7.01 23.40 -12.44
C ASN A 325 -8.09 23.69 -11.40
N LEU A 326 -7.77 23.60 -10.11
CA LEU A 326 -8.69 23.92 -9.02
C LEU A 326 -9.08 25.41 -9.00
N ASN A 327 -8.15 26.31 -9.27
CA ASN A 327 -8.42 27.75 -9.35
C ASN A 327 -9.35 28.08 -10.53
N ILE A 328 -9.13 27.49 -11.69
CA ILE A 328 -10.01 27.64 -12.86
C ILE A 328 -11.44 27.17 -12.53
N LEU A 329 -11.57 25.98 -11.91
CA LEU A 329 -12.89 25.42 -11.53
C LEU A 329 -13.61 26.26 -10.47
N SER A 330 -12.86 26.93 -9.58
CA SER A 330 -13.40 27.81 -8.51
C SER A 330 -13.61 29.26 -8.96
N GLY A 331 -13.30 29.60 -10.21
CA GLY A 331 -13.42 30.97 -10.74
C GLY A 331 -12.38 31.95 -10.21
N LYS A 332 -11.30 31.45 -9.60
CA LYS A 332 -10.17 32.29 -9.14
C LYS A 332 -9.17 32.47 -10.29
N PRO A 333 -8.51 33.65 -10.41
CA PRO A 333 -7.51 33.87 -11.45
C PRO A 333 -6.30 32.94 -11.27
N ALA A 334 -5.81 32.38 -12.38
CA ALA A 334 -4.57 31.59 -12.38
C ALA A 334 -3.39 32.39 -11.80
N GLN A 335 -2.60 31.80 -10.95
CA GLN A 335 -1.36 32.43 -10.44
C GLN A 335 -0.33 32.44 -11.57
N CYS A 336 -0.15 33.60 -12.19
CA CYS A 336 0.87 33.82 -13.21
C CYS A 336 2.25 33.77 -12.55
N GLU A 337 3.12 32.84 -13.00
CA GLU A 337 4.54 32.87 -12.63
C GLU A 337 5.13 34.23 -13.01
N THR A 338 5.39 35.08 -12.02
CA THR A 338 6.30 36.22 -12.22
C THR A 338 7.71 35.66 -12.38
N LYS A 339 8.12 35.55 -13.66
CA LYS A 339 9.53 35.40 -14.03
C LYS A 339 10.33 36.53 -13.39
N HIS A 340 11.06 36.28 -12.33
CA HIS A 340 12.23 37.04 -12.00
C HIS A 340 13.46 36.35 -12.61
N LEU A 341 13.68 36.68 -13.90
CA LEU A 341 14.98 36.66 -14.53
C LEU A 341 15.65 38.00 -14.16
N THR A 342 16.61 37.97 -13.27
CA THR A 342 17.81 38.84 -13.26
C THR A 342 18.92 38.11 -12.51
#